data_26ef167947c0c3e6213c75ce00ab648d
#
_entry.id   26ef167947c0c3e6213c75ce00ab648d
#
_cell.length_a   1.000
_cell.length_b   1.000
_cell.length_c   1.000
_cell.angle_alpha   90.00
_cell.angle_beta   90.00
_cell.angle_gamma   90.00
#
_symmetry.space_group_name_H-M   'P 1'
#
loop_
_entity.id
_entity.type
_entity.pdbx_description
1 polymer ?
#
loop_
_entity_poly.entity_id
_entity_poly.type
_entity_poly.pdbx_seq_one_letter_code
_entity_poly.pdbx_strand_id
1 'polypeptide(L)' 'VADIQIDDGIIQILNLEIQDPKAAAVLSAYPQARWAEITRRAVKIGLGYLKGGETG' A
#
# COMPACT_ATOMS: atom_id res chain seq x y z
N VAL A 1 6.74 12.21 9.09
CA VAL A 1 7.42 10.93 9.24
C VAL A 1 6.40 9.81 9.40
N ALA A 2 6.56 8.76 8.62
CA ALA A 2 5.65 7.63 8.68
C ALA A 2 5.90 6.78 9.92
N ASP A 3 4.83 6.35 10.56
CA ASP A 3 4.89 5.41 11.66
C ASP A 3 4.31 4.09 11.20
N ILE A 4 5.14 3.07 11.13
CA ILE A 4 4.70 1.76 10.70
C ILE A 4 4.94 0.78 11.85
N GLN A 5 3.86 0.12 12.28
CA GLN A 5 3.90 -0.86 13.35
C GLN A 5 3.39 -2.19 12.85
N ILE A 6 4.06 -3.24 13.26
CA ILE A 6 3.66 -4.60 12.89
C ILE A 6 3.47 -5.40 14.16
N ASP A 7 2.27 -5.96 14.33
CA ASP A 7 1.95 -6.73 15.51
C ASP A 7 0.91 -7.78 15.14
N ASP A 8 1.20 -9.04 15.42
CA ASP A 8 0.29 -10.16 15.26
C ASP A 8 -0.36 -10.21 13.87
N GLY A 9 0.48 -10.02 12.84
CA GLY A 9 0.00 -10.08 11.45
C GLY A 9 -0.73 -8.85 10.99
N ILE A 10 -0.72 -7.79 11.80
CA ILE A 10 -1.41 -6.55 11.45
C ILE A 10 -0.35 -5.47 11.19
N ILE A 11 -0.47 -4.82 10.05
CA ILE A 11 0.39 -3.71 9.69
C ILE A 11 -0.41 -2.41 9.87
N GLN A 12 0.06 -1.55 10.77
CA GLN A 12 -0.55 -0.23 10.97
C GLN A 12 0.36 0.82 10.35
N ILE A 13 -0.20 1.59 9.44
CA ILE A 13 0.53 2.62 8.73
C ILE A 13 -0.10 3.97 9.01
N LEU A 14 0.67 4.85 9.61
CA LEU A 14 0.23 6.20 9.96
C LEU A 14 1.13 7.22 9.27
N ASN A 15 0.51 8.27 8.73
CA ASN A 15 1.24 9.39 8.15
C ASN A 15 2.23 8.98 7.06
N LEU A 16 1.84 8.01 6.23
CA LEU A 16 2.67 7.54 5.13
C LEU A 16 2.33 8.30 3.86
N GLU A 17 3.34 8.89 3.26
CA GLU A 17 3.20 9.55 1.97
C GLU A 17 3.92 8.73 0.91
N ILE A 18 3.23 8.46 -0.18
CA ILE A 18 3.79 7.71 -1.31
C ILE A 18 3.90 8.65 -2.49
N GLN A 19 5.11 8.90 -2.92
CA GLN A 19 5.36 9.80 -4.04
C GLN A 19 5.48 9.02 -5.33
N ASP A 20 4.35 8.79 -5.97
CA ASP A 20 4.28 8.04 -7.22
C ASP A 20 3.12 8.59 -8.06
N PRO A 21 3.40 9.47 -9.03
CA PRO A 21 2.35 10.08 -9.83
C PRO A 21 1.49 9.07 -10.59
N LYS A 22 2.08 7.97 -11.05
CA LYS A 22 1.33 6.95 -11.78
C LYS A 22 0.36 6.22 -10.86
N ALA A 23 0.83 5.86 -9.67
CA ALA A 23 -0.02 5.21 -8.69
C ALA A 23 -1.14 6.13 -8.23
N ALA A 24 -0.84 7.40 -8.04
CA ALA A 24 -1.84 8.39 -7.66
C ALA A 24 -2.92 8.52 -8.73
N ALA A 25 -2.53 8.50 -10.01
CA ALA A 25 -3.49 8.58 -11.10
C ALA A 25 -4.39 7.35 -11.13
N VAL A 26 -3.83 6.18 -10.89
CA VAL A 26 -4.62 4.94 -10.87
C VAL A 26 -5.62 4.99 -9.72
N LEU A 27 -5.18 5.36 -8.54
CA LEU A 27 -6.05 5.43 -7.37
C LEU A 27 -7.14 6.47 -7.55
N SER A 28 -6.82 7.59 -8.17
CA SER A 28 -7.78 8.68 -8.38
C SER A 28 -8.94 8.26 -9.28
N ALA A 29 -8.75 7.23 -10.09
CA ALA A 29 -9.80 6.72 -10.98
C ALA A 29 -10.89 5.97 -10.21
N TYR A 30 -10.63 5.61 -8.96
CA TYR A 30 -11.61 4.91 -8.13
C TYR A 30 -12.37 5.90 -7.25
N PRO A 31 -13.59 5.55 -6.81
CA PRO A 31 -14.32 6.37 -5.85
C PRO A 31 -13.53 6.52 -4.56
N GLN A 32 -13.58 7.71 -4.00
CA GLN A 32 -12.83 8.01 -2.78
C GLN A 32 -13.18 7.05 -1.64
N ALA A 33 -14.43 6.61 -1.58
CA ALA A 33 -14.86 5.69 -0.52
C ALA A 33 -14.14 4.35 -0.58
N ARG A 34 -13.54 4.02 -1.72
CA ARG A 34 -12.84 2.75 -1.90
C ARG A 34 -11.32 2.87 -1.81
N TRP A 35 -10.80 4.07 -1.63
CA TRP A 35 -9.36 4.28 -1.65
C TRP A 35 -8.64 3.45 -0.58
N ALA A 36 -9.18 3.43 0.64
CA ALA A 36 -8.54 2.67 1.72
C ALA A 36 -8.50 1.17 1.41
N GLU A 37 -9.59 0.65 0.89
CA GLU A 37 -9.69 -0.76 0.51
C GLU A 37 -8.69 -1.12 -0.58
N ILE A 38 -8.64 -0.30 -1.62
CA ILE A 38 -7.75 -0.55 -2.76
C ILE A 38 -6.30 -0.42 -2.35
N THR A 39 -5.99 0.58 -1.52
CA THR A 39 -4.63 0.77 -1.02
C THR A 39 -4.20 -0.42 -0.18
N ARG A 40 -5.10 -0.92 0.66
CA ARG A 40 -4.80 -2.10 1.49
C ARG A 40 -4.47 -3.31 0.62
N ARG A 41 -5.27 -3.52 -0.42
CA ARG A 41 -5.03 -4.61 -1.36
C ARG A 41 -3.71 -4.43 -2.10
N ALA A 42 -3.40 -3.21 -2.52
CA ALA A 42 -2.17 -2.92 -3.22
C ALA A 42 -0.94 -3.21 -2.36
N VAL A 43 -1.00 -2.87 -1.07
CA VAL A 43 0.09 -3.16 -0.14
C VAL A 43 0.30 -4.66 -0.02
N LYS A 44 -0.79 -5.42 0.12
CA LYS A 44 -0.69 -6.88 0.22
C LYS A 44 -0.04 -7.48 -1.03
N ILE A 45 -0.49 -7.05 -2.18
CA ILE A 45 0.03 -7.54 -3.46
C ILE A 45 1.50 -7.13 -3.62
N GLY A 46 1.81 -5.87 -3.30
CA GLY A 46 3.16 -5.36 -3.42
C GLY A 46 4.15 -6.09 -2.53
N LEU A 47 3.77 -6.34 -1.29
CA LEU A 47 4.64 -7.07 -0.36
C LEU A 47 4.80 -8.52 -0.79
N GLY A 48 3.74 -9.13 -1.32
CA GLY A 48 3.83 -10.47 -1.87
C GLY A 48 4.76 -10.54 -3.07
N TYR A 49 4.71 -9.52 -3.92
CA TYR A 49 5.59 -9.41 -5.06
C TYR A 49 7.05 -9.32 -4.63
N LEU A 50 7.34 -8.50 -3.62
CA LEU A 50 8.70 -8.34 -3.12
C LEU A 50 9.26 -9.66 -2.61
N LYS A 51 8.43 -10.42 -1.89
CA LYS A 51 8.84 -11.72 -1.37
C LYS A 51 9.24 -12.67 -2.49
N GLY A 52 8.45 -12.70 -3.56
CA GLY A 52 8.73 -13.56 -4.70
C GLY A 52 9.75 -12.98 -5.65
N GLY A 53 9.72 -11.68 -5.86
CA GLY A 53 10.55 -11.01 -6.84
C GLY A 53 12.01 -10.91 -6.46
N GLU A 54 12.32 -10.93 -5.18
CA GLU A 54 13.69 -10.79 -4.72
C GLU A 54 14.57 -11.97 -5.12
N THR A 55 13.95 -13.10 -5.37
CA THR A 55 14.68 -14.31 -5.77
C THR A 55 14.91 -14.39 -7.27
N GLY A 56 14.27 -13.51 -8.01
CA GLY A 56 14.31 -13.51 -9.48
C GLY A 56 15.46 -12.82 -10.11
#